data_f02a04bc62565cf94224d6ce703ea21b
#
_entry.id   f02a04bc62565cf94224d6ce703ea21b
#
_cell.length_a   1.000
_cell.length_b   1.000
_cell.length_c   1.000
_cell.angle_alpha   90.00
_cell.angle_beta   90.00
_cell.angle_gamma   90.00
#
_symmetry.space_group_name_H-M   'P 1'
#
loop_
_entity.id
_entity.type
_entity.pdbx_description
1 polymer ?
#
loop_
_entity_poly.entity_id
_entity_poly.type
_entity_poly.pdbx_seq_one_letter_code
_entity_poly.pdbx_strand_id
1 'polypeptide(L)'
;HENHSPVGAFKIRGGLTFFDALRQQGALPRAVISATRGNHGQSVAWAARSHGVRCTIVVPHGNSVEKNAAMRALGAELVEHGDDFQASREHALALAGQTGALMVPSFDLRLVRGVATCWWEFLRAVPQLDVAYVPIGLGSGICGAIAARRALNHPVRIVGVVSSHATSY
;
A
#
# COMPACT_ATOMS: atom_id res chain seq x y z
N HIS A 1 11.13 -7.51 10.70
CA HIS A 1 9.88 -8.29 10.78
C HIS A 1 8.65 -7.40 10.74
N GLU A 2 8.17 -7.13 9.52
CA GLU A 2 7.02 -6.24 9.29
C GLU A 2 5.66 -6.82 9.75
N ASN A 3 5.61 -8.10 10.06
CA ASN A 3 4.45 -8.75 10.66
C ASN A 3 4.15 -8.27 12.10
N HIS A 4 5.10 -7.59 12.76
CA HIS A 4 4.89 -6.94 14.05
C HIS A 4 4.33 -5.51 13.94
N SER A 5 4.19 -4.98 12.71
CA SER A 5 3.54 -3.69 12.50
C SER A 5 2.04 -3.76 12.82
N PRO A 6 1.38 -2.64 13.15
CA PRO A 6 -0.06 -2.63 13.49
C PRO A 6 -0.99 -3.25 12.46
N VAL A 7 -0.57 -3.33 11.20
CA VAL A 7 -1.33 -3.97 10.11
C VAL A 7 -0.68 -5.26 9.59
N GLY A 8 0.32 -5.78 10.29
CA GLY A 8 1.00 -7.02 9.93
C GLY A 8 1.75 -6.99 8.59
N ALA A 9 2.08 -5.81 8.06
CA ALA A 9 2.71 -5.67 6.74
C ALA A 9 3.43 -4.33 6.55
N PHE A 10 4.49 -4.32 5.74
CA PHE A 10 5.28 -3.13 5.40
C PHE A 10 4.48 -2.00 4.74
N LYS A 11 3.31 -2.29 4.21
CA LYS A 11 2.45 -1.31 3.52
C LYS A 11 2.06 -0.13 4.40
N ILE A 12 1.99 -0.30 5.73
CA ILE A 12 1.68 0.79 6.66
C ILE A 12 2.65 1.97 6.52
N ARG A 13 3.93 1.69 6.30
CA ARG A 13 4.97 2.71 6.12
C ARG A 13 4.67 3.63 4.94
N GLY A 14 4.17 3.04 3.84
CA GLY A 14 3.74 3.78 2.65
C GLY A 14 2.52 4.67 2.93
N GLY A 15 1.48 4.11 3.56
CA GLY A 15 0.27 4.87 3.91
C GLY A 15 0.58 6.07 4.79
N LEU A 16 1.33 5.87 5.87
CA LEU A 16 1.74 6.95 6.77
C LEU A 16 2.50 8.05 6.03
N THR A 17 3.50 7.69 5.21
CA THR A 17 4.29 8.66 4.43
C THR A 17 3.42 9.42 3.42
N PHE A 18 2.47 8.74 2.79
CA PHE A 18 1.53 9.37 1.85
C PHE A 18 0.67 10.44 2.53
N PHE A 19 0.06 10.10 3.68
CA PHE A 19 -0.78 11.05 4.42
C PHE A 19 0.03 12.16 5.08
N ASP A 20 1.21 11.88 5.60
CA ASP A 20 2.12 12.90 6.12
C ASP A 20 2.54 13.91 5.04
N ALA A 21 2.80 13.45 3.83
CA ALA A 21 3.11 14.35 2.71
C ALA A 21 1.92 15.26 2.38
N LEU A 22 0.69 14.74 2.38
CA LEU A 22 -0.51 15.56 2.20
C LEU A 22 -0.67 16.58 3.34
N ARG A 23 -0.46 16.16 4.58
CA ARG A 23 -0.54 17.06 5.75
C ARG A 23 0.48 18.19 5.66
N GLN A 24 1.74 17.89 5.31
CA GLN A 24 2.79 18.90 5.17
C GLN A 24 2.50 19.92 4.07
N GLN A 25 1.76 19.50 3.03
CA GLN A 25 1.32 20.36 1.93
C GLN A 25 0.02 21.15 2.25
N GLY A 26 -0.59 20.96 3.42
CA GLY A 26 -1.89 21.52 3.73
C GLY A 26 -3.04 20.95 2.88
N ALA A 27 -2.83 19.78 2.28
CA ALA A 27 -3.73 19.18 1.29
C ALA A 27 -4.44 17.91 1.82
N LEU A 28 -4.59 17.77 3.14
CA LEU A 28 -5.35 16.66 3.72
C LEU A 28 -6.81 16.74 3.25
N PRO A 29 -7.34 15.68 2.59
CA PRO A 29 -8.74 15.66 2.17
C PRO A 29 -9.66 15.34 3.35
N ARG A 30 -10.95 15.64 3.19
CA ARG A 30 -11.98 15.21 4.17
C ARG A 30 -12.28 13.71 4.10
N ALA A 31 -12.06 13.10 2.94
CA ALA A 31 -12.29 11.69 2.70
C ALA A 31 -11.33 11.15 1.64
N VAL A 32 -11.01 9.87 1.74
CA VAL A 32 -10.24 9.11 0.75
C VAL A 32 -11.00 7.87 0.33
N ILE A 33 -10.73 7.42 -0.89
CA ILE A 33 -11.20 6.15 -1.44
C ILE A 33 -10.00 5.38 -1.97
N SER A 34 -9.99 4.06 -1.82
CA SER A 34 -8.98 3.19 -2.44
C SER A 34 -9.59 1.85 -2.82
N ALA A 35 -9.08 1.21 -3.88
CA ALA A 35 -9.40 -0.16 -4.23
C ALA A 35 -8.26 -1.09 -3.85
N THR A 36 -8.59 -2.28 -3.30
CA THR A 36 -7.56 -3.22 -2.83
C THR A 36 -8.13 -4.62 -2.61
N ARG A 37 -7.22 -5.60 -2.49
CA ARG A 37 -7.55 -6.94 -1.97
C ARG A 37 -7.04 -7.20 -0.54
N GLY A 38 -6.35 -6.22 0.11
CA GLY A 38 -5.83 -6.48 1.47
C GLY A 38 -4.91 -5.42 2.07
N ASN A 39 -3.61 -5.71 2.18
CA ASN A 39 -2.67 -4.93 2.99
C ASN A 39 -2.57 -3.44 2.63
N HIS A 40 -2.81 -3.07 1.37
CA HIS A 40 -2.85 -1.66 0.98
C HIS A 40 -4.06 -0.95 1.63
N GLY A 41 -5.24 -1.57 1.61
CA GLY A 41 -6.44 -1.02 2.24
C GLY A 41 -6.29 -0.85 3.75
N GLN A 42 -5.70 -1.83 4.43
CA GLN A 42 -5.40 -1.70 5.86
C GLN A 42 -4.45 -0.54 6.14
N SER A 43 -3.42 -0.38 5.30
CA SER A 43 -2.48 0.74 5.39
C SER A 43 -3.16 2.10 5.20
N VAL A 44 -4.03 2.22 4.19
CA VAL A 44 -4.80 3.44 3.92
C VAL A 44 -5.78 3.73 5.06
N ALA A 45 -6.52 2.72 5.53
CA ALA A 45 -7.47 2.87 6.63
C ALA A 45 -6.78 3.32 7.92
N TRP A 46 -5.65 2.70 8.29
CA TRP A 46 -4.86 3.10 9.44
C TRP A 46 -4.39 4.55 9.34
N ALA A 47 -3.76 4.90 8.21
CA ALA A 47 -3.23 6.24 8.00
C ALA A 47 -4.34 7.31 7.97
N ALA A 48 -5.45 7.04 7.30
CA ALA A 48 -6.63 7.93 7.27
C ALA A 48 -7.17 8.17 8.69
N ARG A 49 -7.37 7.09 9.47
CA ARG A 49 -7.80 7.18 10.88
C ARG A 49 -6.85 8.03 11.72
N SER A 50 -5.53 7.84 11.57
CA SER A 50 -4.52 8.60 12.32
C SER A 50 -4.54 10.11 12.01
N HIS A 51 -5.14 10.51 10.88
CA HIS A 51 -5.26 11.90 10.46
C HIS A 51 -6.70 12.44 10.51
N GLY A 52 -7.64 11.68 11.07
CA GLY A 52 -9.05 12.09 11.16
C GLY A 52 -9.77 12.15 9.80
N VAL A 53 -9.27 11.44 8.80
CA VAL A 53 -9.80 11.42 7.43
C VAL A 53 -10.74 10.22 7.27
N ARG A 54 -11.93 10.42 6.68
CA ARG A 54 -12.85 9.32 6.36
C ARG A 54 -12.24 8.44 5.27
N CYS A 55 -12.44 7.13 5.38
CA CYS A 55 -11.85 6.17 4.46
C CYS A 55 -12.89 5.18 3.95
N THR A 56 -13.06 5.11 2.63
CA THR A 56 -13.85 4.08 1.95
C THR A 56 -12.90 3.16 1.18
N ILE A 57 -13.04 1.87 1.37
CA ILE A 57 -12.25 0.86 0.66
C ILE A 57 -13.19 0.02 -0.21
N VAL A 58 -12.87 -0.06 -1.49
CA VAL A 58 -13.58 -0.91 -2.45
C VAL A 58 -12.81 -2.21 -2.66
N VAL A 59 -13.49 -3.33 -2.51
CA VAL A 59 -12.94 -4.69 -2.69
C VAL A 59 -13.80 -5.48 -3.65
N PRO A 60 -13.26 -6.47 -4.39
CA PRO A 60 -14.06 -7.34 -5.24
C PRO A 60 -14.89 -8.31 -4.41
N HIS A 61 -15.94 -8.84 -5.01
CA HIS A 61 -16.70 -9.95 -4.42
C HIS A 61 -15.79 -11.14 -4.12
N GLY A 62 -16.07 -11.88 -3.06
CA GLY A 62 -15.24 -13.01 -2.63
C GLY A 62 -13.86 -12.65 -2.10
N ASN A 63 -13.63 -11.38 -1.75
CA ASN A 63 -12.39 -10.99 -1.08
C ASN A 63 -12.27 -11.66 0.30
N SER A 64 -11.04 -11.80 0.82
CA SER A 64 -10.78 -12.44 2.13
C SER A 64 -11.61 -11.79 3.26
N VAL A 65 -12.41 -12.62 3.93
CA VAL A 65 -13.25 -12.20 5.07
C VAL A 65 -12.40 -11.57 6.18
N GLU A 66 -11.25 -12.17 6.48
CA GLU A 66 -10.32 -11.67 7.51
C GLU A 66 -9.78 -10.28 7.17
N LYS A 67 -9.36 -10.08 5.90
CA LYS A 67 -8.86 -8.77 5.45
C LYS A 67 -9.96 -7.71 5.43
N ASN A 68 -11.18 -8.10 5.04
CA ASN A 68 -12.35 -7.22 5.07
C ASN A 68 -12.67 -6.81 6.52
N ALA A 69 -12.68 -7.76 7.46
CA ALA A 69 -12.89 -7.49 8.88
C ALA A 69 -11.79 -6.57 9.45
N ALA A 70 -10.52 -6.80 9.11
CA ALA A 70 -9.41 -5.96 9.52
C ALA A 70 -9.55 -4.51 9.02
N MET A 71 -9.96 -4.29 7.77
CA MET A 71 -10.18 -2.95 7.23
C MET A 71 -11.33 -2.23 7.94
N ARG A 72 -12.46 -2.95 8.22
CA ARG A 72 -13.58 -2.39 9.00
C ARG A 72 -13.17 -2.05 10.44
N ALA A 73 -12.39 -2.92 11.10
CA ALA A 73 -11.88 -2.66 12.46
C ALA A 73 -10.96 -1.43 12.54
N LEU A 74 -10.31 -1.08 11.43
CA LEU A 74 -9.51 0.14 11.30
C LEU A 74 -10.37 1.39 11.00
N GLY A 75 -11.69 1.24 10.91
CA GLY A 75 -12.63 2.35 10.70
C GLY A 75 -12.91 2.68 9.24
N ALA A 76 -12.54 1.81 8.31
CA ALA A 76 -12.90 1.99 6.91
C ALA A 76 -14.35 1.53 6.65
N GLU A 77 -15.07 2.33 5.87
CA GLU A 77 -16.27 1.88 5.17
C GLU A 77 -15.85 0.93 4.04
N LEU A 78 -16.42 -0.29 4.01
CA LEU A 78 -16.07 -1.28 3.02
C LEU A 78 -17.22 -1.46 2.02
N VAL A 79 -16.90 -1.24 0.75
CA VAL A 79 -17.80 -1.45 -0.40
C VAL A 79 -17.31 -2.68 -1.17
N GLU A 80 -18.18 -3.67 -1.34
CA GLU A 80 -17.90 -4.84 -2.19
C GLU A 80 -18.49 -4.59 -3.58
N HIS A 81 -17.63 -4.57 -4.61
CA HIS A 81 -18.05 -4.30 -5.98
C HIS A 81 -17.13 -4.95 -7.02
N GLY A 82 -17.76 -5.59 -8.01
CA GLY A 82 -17.09 -6.24 -9.13
C GLY A 82 -16.47 -7.59 -8.80
N ASP A 83 -16.15 -8.34 -9.83
CA ASP A 83 -15.66 -9.72 -9.70
C ASP A 83 -14.12 -9.77 -9.61
N ASP A 84 -13.47 -8.65 -9.93
CA ASP A 84 -12.00 -8.53 -9.89
C ASP A 84 -11.52 -7.18 -9.34
N PHE A 85 -10.21 -7.05 -9.23
CA PHE A 85 -9.57 -5.81 -8.76
C PHE A 85 -9.80 -4.63 -9.72
N GLN A 86 -9.87 -4.87 -11.02
CA GLN A 86 -10.03 -3.80 -12.00
C GLN A 86 -11.44 -3.18 -11.91
N ALA A 87 -12.49 -4.01 -11.82
CA ALA A 87 -13.85 -3.53 -11.62
C ALA A 87 -14.00 -2.75 -10.30
N SER A 88 -13.41 -3.26 -9.21
CA SER A 88 -13.37 -2.54 -7.93
C SER A 88 -12.68 -1.17 -8.05
N ARG A 89 -11.58 -1.10 -8.79
CA ARG A 89 -10.82 0.13 -9.00
C ARG A 89 -11.61 1.15 -9.82
N GLU A 90 -12.28 0.72 -10.87
CA GLU A 90 -13.13 1.58 -11.71
C GLU A 90 -14.28 2.15 -10.89
N HIS A 91 -14.92 1.33 -10.07
CA HIS A 91 -15.97 1.78 -9.17
C HIS A 91 -15.45 2.78 -8.12
N ALA A 92 -14.27 2.51 -7.54
CA ALA A 92 -13.64 3.45 -6.60
C ALA A 92 -13.34 4.80 -7.24
N LEU A 93 -12.90 4.83 -8.50
CA LEU A 93 -12.68 6.07 -9.26
C LEU A 93 -13.99 6.83 -9.51
N ALA A 94 -15.05 6.12 -9.87
CA ALA A 94 -16.37 6.72 -10.07
C ALA A 94 -16.91 7.33 -8.77
N LEU A 95 -16.83 6.61 -7.65
CA LEU A 95 -17.21 7.12 -6.33
C LEU A 95 -16.37 8.33 -5.91
N ALA A 96 -15.08 8.31 -6.17
CA ALA A 96 -14.19 9.45 -5.88
C ALA A 96 -14.65 10.70 -6.63
N GLY A 97 -14.99 10.57 -7.92
CA GLY A 97 -15.52 11.67 -8.73
C GLY A 97 -16.87 12.20 -8.23
N GLN A 98 -17.77 11.32 -7.78
CA GLN A 98 -19.10 11.69 -7.27
C GLN A 98 -19.04 12.36 -5.90
N THR A 99 -18.13 11.92 -5.03
CA THR A 99 -18.08 12.35 -3.62
C THR A 99 -17.05 13.46 -3.35
N GLY A 100 -16.17 13.74 -4.31
CA GLY A 100 -15.02 14.62 -4.12
C GLY A 100 -13.94 14.04 -3.20
N ALA A 101 -13.99 12.74 -2.88
CA ALA A 101 -12.97 12.10 -2.08
C ALA A 101 -11.68 11.90 -2.89
N LEU A 102 -10.53 11.99 -2.23
CA LEU A 102 -9.24 11.73 -2.89
C LEU A 102 -9.05 10.23 -3.15
N MET A 103 -8.83 9.85 -4.41
CA MET A 103 -8.43 8.48 -4.74
C MET A 103 -6.99 8.22 -4.30
N VAL A 104 -6.79 7.27 -3.39
CA VAL A 104 -5.45 6.80 -3.00
C VAL A 104 -5.08 5.62 -3.91
N PRO A 105 -4.13 5.79 -4.82
CA PRO A 105 -3.78 4.74 -5.76
C PRO A 105 -2.99 3.63 -5.05
N SER A 106 -3.01 2.43 -5.61
CA SER A 106 -2.22 1.30 -5.09
C SER A 106 -0.71 1.43 -5.35
N PHE A 107 -0.33 2.34 -6.25
CA PHE A 107 1.05 2.72 -6.53
C PHE A 107 1.17 4.25 -6.65
N ASP A 108 2.07 4.84 -5.85
CA ASP A 108 2.42 6.26 -5.84
C ASP A 108 3.83 6.40 -5.26
N LEU A 109 4.60 7.37 -5.73
CA LEU A 109 5.98 7.56 -5.26
C LEU A 109 6.07 7.87 -3.76
N ARG A 110 5.06 8.52 -3.19
CA ARG A 110 4.97 8.77 -1.74
C ARG A 110 4.81 7.46 -0.96
N LEU A 111 4.01 6.51 -1.49
CA LEU A 111 3.88 5.16 -0.93
C LEU A 111 5.21 4.40 -1.03
N VAL A 112 5.87 4.46 -2.20
CA VAL A 112 7.17 3.83 -2.41
C VAL A 112 8.23 4.38 -1.45
N ARG A 113 8.27 5.69 -1.24
CA ARG A 113 9.19 6.34 -0.29
C ARG A 113 9.04 5.79 1.13
N GLY A 114 7.80 5.63 1.60
CA GLY A 114 7.54 5.02 2.90
C GLY A 114 7.98 3.56 2.96
N VAL A 115 7.63 2.77 1.95
CA VAL A 115 8.04 1.35 1.86
C VAL A 115 9.57 1.20 1.79
N ALA A 116 10.28 2.13 1.15
CA ALA A 116 11.74 2.10 1.06
C ALA A 116 12.41 2.15 2.44
N THR A 117 11.77 2.72 3.48
CA THR A 117 12.34 2.75 4.83
C THR A 117 12.52 1.36 5.44
N CYS A 118 11.62 0.41 5.15
CA CYS A 118 11.78 -0.99 5.55
C CYS A 118 13.06 -1.60 4.95
N TRP A 119 13.28 -1.37 3.66
CA TRP A 119 14.47 -1.86 2.96
C TRP A 119 15.73 -1.13 3.40
N TRP A 120 15.63 0.15 3.70
CA TRP A 120 16.73 0.93 4.26
C TRP A 120 17.22 0.35 5.59
N GLU A 121 16.29 0.07 6.51
CA GLU A 121 16.61 -0.56 7.80
C GLU A 121 17.21 -1.95 7.60
N PHE A 122 16.59 -2.77 6.73
CA PHE A 122 17.03 -4.14 6.47
C PHE A 122 18.44 -4.20 5.87
N LEU A 123 18.70 -3.43 4.82
CA LEU A 123 20.00 -3.44 4.14
C LEU A 123 21.12 -2.89 5.03
N ARG A 124 20.82 -1.95 5.92
CA ARG A 124 21.80 -1.49 6.92
C ARG A 124 22.09 -2.54 7.99
N ALA A 125 21.10 -3.33 8.35
CA ALA A 125 21.26 -4.40 9.35
C ALA A 125 21.99 -5.64 8.78
N VAL A 126 21.95 -5.84 7.46
CA VAL A 126 22.54 -7.02 6.80
C VAL A 126 23.42 -6.57 5.62
N PRO A 127 24.59 -5.94 5.90
CA PRO A 127 25.43 -5.36 4.86
C PRO A 127 26.07 -6.40 3.91
N GLN A 128 26.09 -7.68 4.29
CA GLN A 128 26.66 -8.77 3.48
C GLN A 128 25.61 -9.52 2.65
N LEU A 129 24.41 -8.96 2.49
CA LEU A 129 23.34 -9.61 1.72
C LEU A 129 23.68 -9.64 0.23
N ASP A 130 23.79 -10.83 -0.34
CA ASP A 130 24.11 -11.05 -1.76
C ASP A 130 22.87 -10.92 -2.65
N VAL A 131 21.75 -11.50 -2.24
CA VAL A 131 20.52 -11.56 -3.05
C VAL A 131 19.29 -11.35 -2.19
N ALA A 132 18.36 -10.56 -2.68
CA ALA A 132 17.03 -10.39 -2.12
C ALA A 132 15.96 -10.77 -3.15
N TYR A 133 15.14 -11.77 -2.85
CA TYR A 133 13.96 -12.13 -3.64
C TYR A 133 12.76 -11.35 -3.16
N VAL A 134 12.15 -10.56 -4.05
CA VAL A 134 11.09 -9.62 -3.70
C VAL A 134 9.83 -9.94 -4.50
N PRO A 135 8.72 -10.31 -3.84
CA PRO A 135 7.47 -10.57 -4.55
C PRO A 135 6.92 -9.28 -5.15
N ILE A 136 6.45 -9.37 -6.39
CA ILE A 136 5.85 -8.25 -7.11
C ILE A 136 4.33 -8.44 -7.16
N GLY A 137 3.59 -7.52 -6.53
CA GLY A 137 2.17 -7.32 -6.78
C GLY A 137 2.00 -6.12 -7.72
N LEU A 138 1.80 -4.91 -7.17
CA LEU A 138 1.73 -3.66 -7.96
C LEU A 138 3.04 -2.86 -7.95
N GLY A 139 4.14 -3.45 -7.49
CA GLY A 139 5.49 -2.92 -7.65
C GLY A 139 6.03 -2.06 -6.51
N SER A 140 5.23 -1.54 -5.57
CA SER A 140 5.74 -0.64 -4.51
C SER A 140 6.82 -1.27 -3.63
N GLY A 141 6.73 -2.59 -3.36
CA GLY A 141 7.73 -3.31 -2.56
C GLY A 141 9.10 -3.35 -3.22
N ILE A 142 9.15 -3.80 -4.47
CA ILE A 142 10.42 -3.90 -5.22
C ILE A 142 10.98 -2.51 -5.57
N CYS A 143 10.14 -1.54 -5.91
CA CYS A 143 10.60 -0.16 -6.12
C CYS A 143 11.22 0.44 -4.85
N GLY A 144 10.63 0.17 -3.68
CA GLY A 144 11.21 0.55 -2.38
C GLY A 144 12.57 -0.11 -2.13
N ALA A 145 12.70 -1.40 -2.44
CA ALA A 145 13.97 -2.14 -2.34
C ALA A 145 15.06 -1.53 -3.25
N ILE A 146 14.72 -1.26 -4.51
CA ILE A 146 15.64 -0.66 -5.49
C ILE A 146 16.05 0.75 -5.04
N ALA A 147 15.12 1.55 -4.56
CA ALA A 147 15.39 2.90 -4.07
C ALA A 147 16.36 2.88 -2.87
N ALA A 148 16.10 2.04 -1.87
CA ALA A 148 16.96 1.89 -0.70
C ALA A 148 18.36 1.37 -1.09
N ARG A 149 18.43 0.34 -1.95
CA ARG A 149 19.70 -0.19 -2.46
C ARG A 149 20.55 0.89 -3.12
N ARG A 150 19.94 1.70 -4.00
CA ARG A 150 20.63 2.80 -4.69
C ARG A 150 21.13 3.85 -3.72
N ALA A 151 20.28 4.28 -2.79
CA ALA A 151 20.61 5.30 -1.81
C ALA A 151 21.72 4.88 -0.84
N LEU A 152 21.87 3.59 -0.56
CA LEU A 152 22.91 3.01 0.28
C LEU A 152 24.16 2.56 -0.48
N ASN A 153 24.16 2.61 -1.82
CA ASN A 153 25.17 1.95 -2.66
C ASN A 153 25.39 0.47 -2.29
N HIS A 154 24.32 -0.21 -1.88
CA HIS A 154 24.42 -1.57 -1.39
C HIS A 154 24.60 -2.56 -2.56
N PRO A 155 25.50 -3.58 -2.46
CA PRO A 155 25.80 -4.50 -3.57
C PRO A 155 24.71 -5.53 -3.87
N VAL A 156 23.72 -5.69 -2.98
CA VAL A 156 22.67 -6.72 -3.11
C VAL A 156 22.06 -6.77 -4.51
N ARG A 157 21.93 -7.97 -5.05
CA ARG A 157 21.14 -8.26 -6.24
C ARG A 157 19.67 -8.41 -5.85
N ILE A 158 18.79 -7.56 -6.41
CA ILE A 158 17.34 -7.66 -6.21
C ILE A 158 16.75 -8.48 -7.35
N VAL A 159 16.03 -9.53 -7.01
CA VAL A 159 15.32 -10.43 -7.93
C VAL A 159 13.82 -10.29 -7.69
N GLY A 160 13.08 -9.81 -8.68
CA GLY A 160 11.62 -9.77 -8.63
C GLY A 160 11.04 -11.17 -8.83
N VAL A 161 10.03 -11.49 -8.05
CA VAL A 161 9.32 -12.78 -8.12
C VAL A 161 7.84 -12.53 -8.39
N VAL A 162 7.31 -13.15 -9.43
CA VAL A 162 5.89 -13.12 -9.80
C VAL A 162 5.30 -14.52 -9.83
N SER A 163 3.98 -14.62 -9.69
CA SER A 163 3.29 -15.89 -9.91
C SER A 163 3.25 -16.21 -11.40
N SER A 164 3.42 -17.47 -11.76
CA SER A 164 3.22 -17.97 -13.14
C SER A 164 1.79 -17.74 -13.65
N HIS A 165 0.83 -17.54 -12.74
CA HIS A 165 -0.58 -17.26 -13.05
C HIS A 165 -0.91 -15.74 -13.04
N ALA A 166 0.07 -14.88 -12.78
CA ALA A 166 -0.07 -13.43 -12.74
C ALA A 166 1.23 -12.76 -13.19
N THR A 167 1.53 -12.90 -14.46
CA THR A 167 2.78 -12.44 -15.09
C THR A 167 2.62 -11.02 -15.66
N SER A 168 2.30 -10.04 -14.82
CA SER A 168 2.09 -8.65 -15.26
C SER A 168 3.40 -7.87 -15.48
N TYR A 169 4.55 -8.52 -15.29
CA TYR A 169 5.89 -7.94 -15.40
C TYR A 169 6.82 -8.85 -16.19
#